data_713627eb2f5b48150828e3d53538aaac
#
_entry.id   713627eb2f5b48150828e3d53538aaac
#
_cell.length_a   1.000
_cell.length_b   1.000
_cell.length_c   1.000
_cell.angle_alpha   90.00
_cell.angle_beta   90.00
_cell.angle_gamma   90.00
#
_symmetry.space_group_name_H-M   'P 1'
#
loop_
_entity.id
_entity.type
_entity.pdbx_description
1 polymer ?
#
loop_
_entity_poly.entity_id
_entity_poly.type
_entity_poly.pdbx_seq_one_letter_code
_entity_poly.pdbx_strand_id
1 'polypeptide(L)'
;NTANWIPDLFMKRVHANEEWTLFSPSDTPDLHDLYGLEFEEKYSEYEELAKTGGIKNYKTVNATDIWRKILSMLFETGHPWITFKDPCNIRSPQQHKGVVHSSNLCTEITLNTSKDEIAVCNLGSVNLAAHITDAGKIDTKKLKKTIKTAMRMLDNVIEYNYYSVDKAKNSNLKHRPVGLGIMGFQDALYKIRVPYESEEAVAFADKSMEYVSYFAIQSSMELAKERGAYESFKGSLWSQGILPIDSLKKLKEIRGKYLDVNLDESLKWNELRDDIKKYGMRNSNTLAIAPTATISNICGVSQSIEPTYQNLYVKSNLSGEFTVINPYLIKDLKERDLWDEVMIKDLKYFDGQLQPINRVPDDLKSIYSTCFEIDTRWLVEAAARRQKWIDQSQSLNLYIPDSDGKKLDSAYKLAWIRGLKTTYYLRSLGATHVEKSTSDNTGSNLNAVKSDTEAKQCLIDDPECEACQ
;
A
#
# COMPACT_ATOMS: atom_id res chain seq x y z
N ASN A 1 -0.70 17.98 0.11
CA ASN A 1 -1.22 16.65 0.43
C ASN A 1 -1.14 16.42 1.93
N THR A 2 -2.15 15.80 2.51
CA THR A 2 -2.27 15.53 3.94
C THR A 2 -2.64 14.05 4.17
N ALA A 3 -2.33 13.53 5.36
CA ALA A 3 -2.71 12.22 5.80
C ALA A 3 -3.22 12.26 7.25
N ASN A 4 -4.19 11.43 7.56
CA ASN A 4 -4.61 11.20 8.93
C ASN A 4 -3.68 10.16 9.59
N TRP A 5 -3.19 10.45 10.79
CA TRP A 5 -2.33 9.58 11.58
C TRP A 5 -3.16 8.98 12.72
N ILE A 6 -3.82 7.84 12.42
CA ILE A 6 -4.91 7.29 13.21
C ILE A 6 -4.40 6.29 14.24
N PRO A 7 -4.59 6.52 15.57
CA PRO A 7 -4.27 5.55 16.60
C PRO A 7 -5.31 4.41 16.65
N ASP A 8 -4.89 3.24 17.13
CA ASP A 8 -5.78 2.07 17.29
C ASP A 8 -6.96 2.35 18.20
N LEU A 9 -6.78 3.15 19.25
CA LEU A 9 -7.86 3.56 20.15
C LEU A 9 -9.01 4.25 19.40
N PHE A 10 -8.69 5.14 18.44
CA PHE A 10 -9.72 5.78 17.62
C PHE A 10 -10.53 4.75 16.83
N MET A 11 -9.86 3.81 16.16
CA MET A 11 -10.54 2.77 15.40
C MET A 11 -11.37 1.83 16.29
N LYS A 12 -10.87 1.50 17.49
CA LYS A 12 -11.65 0.74 18.50
C LYS A 12 -12.94 1.47 18.84
N ARG A 13 -12.86 2.79 19.09
CA ARG A 13 -14.04 3.63 19.40
C ARG A 13 -14.99 3.80 18.22
N VAL A 14 -14.48 3.89 16.99
CA VAL A 14 -15.33 3.86 15.79
C VAL A 14 -16.13 2.54 15.71
N HIS A 15 -15.48 1.41 15.97
CA HIS A 15 -16.16 0.10 15.99
C HIS A 15 -17.17 -0.05 17.13
N ALA A 16 -16.91 0.55 18.28
CA ALA A 16 -17.77 0.52 19.45
C ALA A 16 -18.84 1.63 19.46
N ASN A 17 -18.79 2.56 18.49
CA ASN A 17 -19.61 3.77 18.42
C ASN A 17 -19.51 4.63 19.70
N GLU A 18 -18.27 4.84 20.17
CA GLU A 18 -17.94 5.61 21.37
C GLU A 18 -17.52 7.04 21.02
N GLU A 19 -17.38 7.86 22.05
CA GLU A 19 -16.93 9.25 21.95
C GLU A 19 -15.43 9.37 21.74
N TRP A 20 -15.01 10.46 21.09
CA TRP A 20 -13.64 10.87 20.88
C TRP A 20 -13.46 12.32 21.31
N THR A 21 -12.44 12.60 22.10
CA THR A 21 -12.15 13.94 22.58
C THR A 21 -11.04 14.58 21.77
N LEU A 22 -11.33 15.70 21.16
CA LEU A 22 -10.36 16.55 20.47
C LEU A 22 -9.69 17.49 21.46
N PHE A 23 -8.39 17.39 21.57
CA PHE A 23 -7.57 18.24 22.43
C PHE A 23 -6.77 19.26 21.64
N SER A 24 -6.39 20.36 22.29
CA SER A 24 -5.33 21.23 21.80
C SER A 24 -3.98 20.52 21.98
N PRO A 25 -3.12 20.44 20.92
CA PRO A 25 -1.79 19.82 21.06
C PRO A 25 -0.91 20.46 22.14
N SER A 26 -1.12 21.73 22.47
CA SER A 26 -0.40 22.41 23.56
C SER A 26 -0.75 21.88 24.95
N ASP A 27 -1.97 21.33 25.11
CA ASP A 27 -2.45 20.80 26.39
C ASP A 27 -2.12 19.31 26.56
N THR A 28 -1.82 18.61 25.47
CA THR A 28 -1.50 17.18 25.43
C THR A 28 -0.28 16.87 24.54
N PRO A 29 0.88 17.49 24.80
CA PRO A 29 2.03 17.47 23.90
C PRO A 29 2.68 16.09 23.73
N ASP A 30 2.58 15.23 24.73
CA ASP A 30 3.17 13.88 24.75
C ASP A 30 2.39 12.86 23.92
N LEU A 31 1.11 13.10 23.61
CA LEU A 31 0.31 12.20 22.75
C LEU A 31 0.92 12.03 21.35
N HIS A 32 1.73 12.99 20.91
CA HIS A 32 2.40 12.89 19.61
C HIS A 32 3.48 11.78 19.61
N ASP A 33 4.17 11.60 20.73
CA ASP A 33 5.28 10.65 20.89
C ASP A 33 4.82 9.27 21.40
N LEU A 34 3.59 9.15 21.91
CA LEU A 34 3.06 7.89 22.45
C LEU A 34 2.31 7.08 21.38
N TYR A 35 2.29 5.75 21.53
CA TYR A 35 1.55 4.82 20.68
C TYR A 35 1.16 3.55 21.46
N GLY A 36 0.24 2.75 20.90
CA GLY A 36 -0.23 1.52 21.53
C GLY A 36 -0.89 1.77 22.88
N LEU A 37 -0.63 0.89 23.87
CA LEU A 37 -1.26 0.97 25.18
C LEU A 37 -0.87 2.24 25.96
N GLU A 38 0.36 2.71 25.83
CA GLU A 38 0.80 3.94 26.49
C GLU A 38 0.01 5.16 25.97
N PHE A 39 -0.30 5.18 24.67
CA PHE A 39 -1.18 6.21 24.11
C PHE A 39 -2.61 6.07 24.65
N GLU A 40 -3.16 4.86 24.71
CA GLU A 40 -4.53 4.62 25.21
C GLU A 40 -4.67 5.06 26.68
N GLU A 41 -3.70 4.71 27.53
CA GLU A 41 -3.67 5.10 28.95
C GLU A 41 -3.59 6.62 29.09
N LYS A 42 -2.63 7.24 28.42
CA LYS A 42 -2.41 8.68 28.52
C LYS A 42 -3.55 9.51 27.97
N TYR A 43 -4.12 9.06 26.86
CA TYR A 43 -5.29 9.70 26.27
C TYR A 43 -6.48 9.66 27.23
N SER A 44 -6.72 8.53 27.89
CA SER A 44 -7.79 8.39 28.88
C SER A 44 -7.56 9.25 30.13
N GLU A 45 -6.30 9.39 30.59
CA GLU A 45 -5.95 10.34 31.67
C GLU A 45 -6.30 11.79 31.30
N TYR A 46 -6.02 12.20 30.05
CA TYR A 46 -6.39 13.53 29.57
C TYR A 46 -7.90 13.73 29.46
N GLU A 47 -8.65 12.70 29.10
CA GLU A 47 -10.12 12.76 29.11
C GLU A 47 -10.67 12.97 30.53
N GLU A 48 -10.14 12.28 31.55
CA GLU A 48 -10.54 12.48 32.94
C GLU A 48 -10.10 13.86 33.44
N LEU A 49 -8.91 14.33 33.04
CA LEU A 49 -8.45 15.68 33.41
C LEU A 49 -9.34 16.77 32.78
N ALA A 50 -9.82 16.57 31.57
CA ALA A 50 -10.78 17.48 30.92
C ALA A 50 -12.13 17.52 31.66
N LYS A 51 -12.66 16.38 32.05
CA LYS A 51 -13.92 16.28 32.83
C LYS A 51 -13.85 16.97 34.17
N THR A 52 -12.68 16.95 34.83
CA THR A 52 -12.43 17.60 36.12
C THR A 52 -12.01 19.06 36.01
N GLY A 53 -11.95 19.62 34.80
CA GLY A 53 -11.64 21.03 34.54
C GLY A 53 -10.15 21.38 34.47
N GLY A 54 -9.27 20.38 34.47
CA GLY A 54 -7.83 20.57 34.30
C GLY A 54 -7.39 20.94 32.87
N ILE A 55 -8.19 20.56 31.87
CA ILE A 55 -8.04 21.00 30.48
C ILE A 55 -9.29 21.79 30.10
N LYS A 56 -9.09 22.98 29.51
CA LYS A 56 -10.20 23.87 29.16
C LYS A 56 -10.54 23.84 27.65
N ASN A 57 -9.55 23.57 26.81
CA ASN A 57 -9.71 23.60 25.35
C ASN A 57 -9.84 22.17 24.80
N TYR A 58 -11.04 21.61 24.89
CA TYR A 58 -11.36 20.32 24.32
C TYR A 58 -12.77 20.30 23.75
N LYS A 59 -13.03 19.33 22.87
CA LYS A 59 -14.37 19.05 22.34
C LYS A 59 -14.54 17.55 22.22
N THR A 60 -15.58 17.02 22.84
CA THR A 60 -15.96 15.61 22.70
C THR A 60 -17.03 15.46 21.63
N VAL A 61 -16.85 14.52 20.74
CA VAL A 61 -17.74 14.20 19.61
C VAL A 61 -17.80 12.68 19.42
N ASN A 62 -18.77 12.17 18.69
CA ASN A 62 -18.80 10.74 18.37
C ASN A 62 -17.66 10.39 17.39
N ALA A 63 -16.92 9.32 17.67
CA ALA A 63 -15.80 8.87 16.81
C ALA A 63 -16.28 8.50 15.40
N THR A 64 -17.50 7.93 15.28
CA THR A 64 -18.10 7.57 14.00
C THR A 64 -18.39 8.78 13.13
N ASP A 65 -18.76 9.93 13.72
CA ASP A 65 -19.02 11.16 12.97
C ASP A 65 -17.73 11.74 12.39
N ILE A 66 -16.62 11.71 13.16
CA ILE A 66 -15.32 12.09 12.63
C ILE A 66 -14.90 11.15 11.49
N TRP A 67 -15.09 9.85 11.70
CA TRP A 67 -14.74 8.83 10.71
C TRP A 67 -15.50 9.02 9.40
N ARG A 68 -16.82 9.23 9.46
CA ARG A 68 -17.63 9.55 8.29
C ARG A 68 -17.12 10.80 7.57
N LYS A 69 -16.79 11.86 8.30
CA LYS A 69 -16.26 13.09 7.71
C LYS A 69 -14.90 12.87 7.04
N ILE A 70 -14.02 12.07 7.63
CA ILE A 70 -12.74 11.67 7.00
C ILE A 70 -12.99 10.95 5.68
N LEU A 71 -13.89 9.96 5.67
CA LEU A 71 -14.21 9.19 4.47
C LEU A 71 -14.87 10.05 3.38
N SER A 72 -15.76 10.96 3.75
CA SER A 72 -16.39 11.92 2.84
C SER A 72 -15.33 12.77 2.13
N MET A 73 -14.45 13.42 2.89
CA MET A 73 -13.38 14.24 2.32
C MET A 73 -12.42 13.44 1.45
N LEU A 74 -12.12 12.22 1.87
CA LEU A 74 -11.27 11.30 1.10
C LEU A 74 -11.91 10.93 -0.24
N PHE A 75 -13.21 10.65 -0.26
CA PHE A 75 -13.94 10.36 -1.49
C PHE A 75 -13.97 11.56 -2.44
N GLU A 76 -14.25 12.73 -1.93
CA GLU A 76 -14.38 13.97 -2.74
C GLU A 76 -13.04 14.43 -3.34
N THR A 77 -11.93 14.26 -2.61
CA THR A 77 -10.65 14.87 -2.95
C THR A 77 -9.50 13.89 -3.16
N GLY A 78 -9.71 12.59 -2.88
CA GLY A 78 -8.67 11.55 -2.91
C GLY A 78 -7.69 11.61 -1.73
N HIS A 79 -7.87 12.53 -0.79
CA HIS A 79 -7.10 12.71 0.44
C HIS A 79 -7.92 13.50 1.49
N PRO A 80 -7.54 13.57 2.78
CA PRO A 80 -6.30 13.08 3.40
C PRO A 80 -6.24 11.54 3.41
N TRP A 81 -5.04 10.99 3.16
CA TRP A 81 -4.87 9.54 3.19
C TRP A 81 -5.06 8.97 4.60
N ILE A 82 -5.41 7.69 4.69
CA ILE A 82 -5.58 7.01 5.95
C ILE A 82 -4.33 6.20 6.26
N THR A 83 -3.69 6.54 7.38
CA THR A 83 -2.48 5.89 7.88
C THR A 83 -2.66 5.55 9.35
N PHE A 84 -2.16 4.39 9.77
CA PHE A 84 -2.37 3.87 11.13
C PHE A 84 -1.10 4.01 11.96
N LYS A 85 -1.18 4.85 13.00
CA LYS A 85 -0.06 5.22 13.87
C LYS A 85 0.58 4.02 14.56
N ASP A 86 -0.26 3.18 15.17
CA ASP A 86 0.24 2.12 16.05
C ASP A 86 0.97 1.01 15.31
N PRO A 87 0.48 0.43 14.21
CA PRO A 87 1.24 -0.57 13.47
C PRO A 87 2.52 -0.02 12.85
N CYS A 88 2.57 1.28 12.50
CA CYS A 88 3.82 1.91 12.06
C CYS A 88 4.89 1.93 13.15
N ASN A 89 4.51 2.18 14.39
CA ASN A 89 5.41 2.28 15.53
C ASN A 89 5.68 0.93 16.20
N ILE A 90 4.65 0.15 16.53
CA ILE A 90 4.78 -1.18 17.17
C ILE A 90 5.63 -2.13 16.32
N ARG A 91 5.56 -1.99 15.00
CA ARG A 91 6.32 -2.82 14.04
C ARG A 91 7.57 -2.13 13.49
N SER A 92 7.96 -0.98 14.03
CA SER A 92 9.21 -0.31 13.64
C SER A 92 10.40 -1.04 14.25
N PRO A 93 11.42 -1.42 13.46
CA PRO A 93 12.63 -2.02 14.00
C PRO A 93 13.45 -1.04 14.85
N GLN A 94 13.19 0.27 14.79
CA GLN A 94 13.94 1.34 15.42
C GLN A 94 13.23 1.95 16.65
N GLN A 95 12.29 1.25 17.28
CA GLN A 95 11.54 1.71 18.47
C GLN A 95 12.44 2.27 19.58
N HIS A 96 13.65 1.73 19.76
CA HIS A 96 14.62 2.13 20.78
C HIS A 96 15.31 3.48 20.48
N LYS A 97 15.10 4.06 19.31
CA LYS A 97 15.74 5.34 18.90
C LYS A 97 14.74 6.47 18.74
N GLY A 98 13.50 6.19 18.45
CA GLY A 98 12.49 7.23 18.31
C GLY A 98 11.20 6.72 17.72
N VAL A 99 10.29 7.65 17.56
CA VAL A 99 8.92 7.43 17.12
C VAL A 99 8.78 7.78 15.62
N VAL A 100 7.97 7.03 14.93
CA VAL A 100 7.49 7.37 13.59
C VAL A 100 6.32 8.33 13.75
N HIS A 101 6.55 9.62 13.45
CA HIS A 101 5.54 10.67 13.63
C HIS A 101 4.61 10.84 12.43
N SER A 102 5.08 10.43 11.24
CA SER A 102 4.30 10.41 10.01
C SER A 102 4.97 9.51 8.97
N SER A 103 4.28 9.26 7.86
CA SER A 103 4.92 8.70 6.66
C SER A 103 5.47 9.81 5.75
N ASN A 104 6.14 9.40 4.65
CA ASN A 104 6.45 10.30 3.54
C ASN A 104 5.20 10.63 2.71
N LEU A 105 5.39 11.43 1.66
CA LEU A 105 4.34 11.84 0.73
C LEU A 105 3.57 10.65 0.12
N CYS A 106 4.26 9.58 -0.24
CA CYS A 106 3.66 8.41 -0.90
C CYS A 106 3.29 7.27 0.06
N THR A 107 3.42 7.50 1.38
CA THR A 107 3.01 6.65 2.50
C THR A 107 3.73 5.30 2.66
N GLU A 108 4.75 4.99 1.85
CA GLU A 108 5.53 3.75 1.98
C GLU A 108 6.63 3.81 3.03
N ILE A 109 7.10 5.01 3.41
CA ILE A 109 8.21 5.21 4.34
C ILE A 109 7.70 5.46 5.75
N THR A 110 8.16 4.65 6.70
CA THR A 110 7.84 4.77 8.12
C THR A 110 9.14 4.74 8.93
N LEU A 111 9.83 5.87 8.96
CA LEU A 111 11.10 6.07 9.68
C LEU A 111 10.90 6.99 10.88
N ASN A 112 11.67 6.76 11.94
CA ASN A 112 11.68 7.64 13.10
C ASN A 112 12.28 9.00 12.76
N THR A 113 11.78 10.03 13.40
CA THR A 113 12.26 11.40 13.29
C THR A 113 12.43 12.02 14.70
N SER A 114 13.27 13.03 14.80
CA SER A 114 13.46 13.80 16.04
C SER A 114 13.84 15.25 15.72
N LYS A 115 14.04 16.06 16.75
CA LYS A 115 14.56 17.43 16.58
C LYS A 115 15.93 17.48 15.88
N ASP A 116 16.71 16.40 15.96
CA ASP A 116 18.10 16.31 15.46
C ASP A 116 18.26 15.33 14.30
N GLU A 117 17.20 14.63 13.90
CA GLU A 117 17.21 13.60 12.86
C GLU A 117 16.04 13.79 11.87
N ILE A 118 16.38 14.02 10.61
CA ILE A 118 15.43 14.07 9.49
C ILE A 118 15.56 12.78 8.70
N ALA A 119 14.46 12.07 8.54
CA ALA A 119 14.43 10.81 7.79
C ALA A 119 14.72 11.04 6.30
N VAL A 120 15.50 10.13 5.70
CA VAL A 120 15.86 10.14 4.27
C VAL A 120 15.45 8.83 3.64
N CYS A 121 14.75 8.91 2.49
CA CYS A 121 14.35 7.75 1.70
C CYS A 121 15.46 7.35 0.74
N ASN A 122 15.87 6.06 0.78
CA ASN A 122 16.76 5.45 -0.21
C ASN A 122 15.99 4.27 -0.84
N LEU A 123 15.38 4.49 -2.00
CA LEU A 123 14.40 3.58 -2.59
C LEU A 123 14.91 2.86 -3.83
N GLY A 124 14.47 1.62 -3.99
CA GLY A 124 14.62 0.83 -5.20
C GLY A 124 13.44 -0.12 -5.38
N SER A 125 13.20 -0.56 -6.60
CA SER A 125 12.10 -1.51 -6.88
C SER A 125 12.55 -2.59 -7.85
N VAL A 126 12.29 -3.84 -7.50
CA VAL A 126 12.59 -5.01 -8.32
C VAL A 126 11.46 -5.19 -9.34
N ASN A 127 11.80 -5.34 -10.61
CA ASN A 127 10.86 -5.76 -11.64
C ASN A 127 10.49 -7.24 -11.42
N LEU A 128 9.36 -7.50 -10.76
CA LEU A 128 8.93 -8.85 -10.39
C LEU A 128 8.66 -9.71 -11.64
N ALA A 129 8.06 -9.13 -12.67
CA ALA A 129 7.73 -9.85 -13.92
C ALA A 129 8.97 -10.40 -14.63
N ALA A 130 10.12 -9.72 -14.51
CA ALA A 130 11.40 -10.20 -15.05
C ALA A 130 11.96 -11.43 -14.28
N HIS A 131 11.38 -11.77 -13.14
CA HIS A 131 11.77 -12.90 -12.30
C HIS A 131 10.73 -14.03 -12.31
N ILE A 132 9.82 -14.01 -13.27
CA ILE A 132 8.91 -15.14 -13.56
C ILE A 132 9.45 -15.90 -14.76
N THR A 133 9.64 -17.20 -14.61
CA THR A 133 10.06 -18.12 -15.68
C THR A 133 8.92 -18.36 -16.67
N ASP A 134 9.25 -18.90 -17.84
CA ASP A 134 8.25 -19.27 -18.85
C ASP A 134 7.28 -20.37 -18.33
N ALA A 135 7.71 -21.14 -17.32
CA ALA A 135 6.85 -22.12 -16.64
C ALA A 135 5.96 -21.50 -15.53
N GLY A 136 5.85 -20.17 -15.45
CA GLY A 136 5.01 -19.47 -14.48
C GLY A 136 5.49 -19.55 -13.03
N LYS A 137 6.79 -19.77 -12.79
CA LYS A 137 7.37 -19.89 -11.44
C LYS A 137 8.33 -18.73 -11.15
N ILE A 138 8.44 -18.36 -9.88
CA ILE A 138 9.45 -17.38 -9.45
C ILE A 138 10.85 -17.98 -9.62
N ASP A 139 11.71 -17.32 -10.41
CA ASP A 139 13.15 -17.63 -10.50
C ASP A 139 13.86 -17.12 -9.23
N THR A 140 13.86 -17.93 -8.21
CA THR A 140 14.43 -17.58 -6.89
C THR A 140 15.94 -17.34 -6.94
N LYS A 141 16.68 -17.99 -7.86
CA LYS A 141 18.14 -17.79 -8.02
C LYS A 141 18.43 -16.40 -8.61
N LYS A 142 17.73 -16.05 -9.69
CA LYS A 142 17.82 -14.73 -10.33
C LYS A 142 17.37 -13.64 -9.37
N LEU A 143 16.22 -13.84 -8.68
CA LEU A 143 15.67 -12.89 -7.72
C LEU A 143 16.65 -12.62 -6.57
N LYS A 144 17.22 -13.66 -5.97
CA LYS A 144 18.25 -13.51 -4.93
C LYS A 144 19.45 -12.68 -5.41
N LYS A 145 19.97 -12.97 -6.61
CA LYS A 145 21.11 -12.22 -7.19
C LYS A 145 20.76 -10.75 -7.40
N THR A 146 19.59 -10.46 -7.96
CA THR A 146 19.10 -9.09 -8.20
C THR A 146 18.97 -8.33 -6.88
N ILE A 147 18.32 -8.91 -5.87
CA ILE A 147 18.12 -8.28 -4.56
C ILE A 147 19.46 -8.02 -3.87
N LYS A 148 20.37 -8.97 -3.88
CA LYS A 148 21.73 -8.79 -3.30
C LYS A 148 22.44 -7.59 -3.93
N THR A 149 22.36 -7.45 -5.25
CA THR A 149 22.93 -6.31 -5.95
C THR A 149 22.23 -5.00 -5.60
N ALA A 150 20.89 -5.00 -5.62
CA ALA A 150 20.09 -3.82 -5.30
C ALA A 150 20.33 -3.30 -3.87
N MET A 151 20.37 -4.20 -2.88
CA MET A 151 20.66 -3.83 -1.48
C MET A 151 22.06 -3.21 -1.33
N ARG A 152 23.06 -3.75 -2.01
CA ARG A 152 24.41 -3.16 -2.03
C ARG A 152 24.44 -1.79 -2.70
N MET A 153 23.70 -1.62 -3.80
CA MET A 153 23.62 -0.32 -4.48
C MET A 153 22.95 0.72 -3.60
N LEU A 154 21.83 0.37 -2.93
CA LEU A 154 21.13 1.25 -2.00
C LEU A 154 21.98 1.62 -0.78
N ASP A 155 22.74 0.67 -0.20
CA ASP A 155 23.68 0.95 0.88
C ASP A 155 24.81 1.89 0.42
N ASN A 156 25.31 1.72 -0.81
CA ASN A 156 26.35 2.60 -1.37
C ASN A 156 25.83 4.03 -1.58
N VAL A 157 24.58 4.21 -2.04
CA VAL A 157 23.99 5.55 -2.26
C VAL A 157 24.00 6.37 -0.98
N ILE A 158 23.84 5.77 0.19
CA ILE A 158 23.90 6.48 1.47
C ILE A 158 25.24 7.22 1.66
N GLU A 159 26.34 6.64 1.23
CA GLU A 159 27.66 7.28 1.32
C GLU A 159 27.89 8.34 0.23
N TYR A 160 27.35 8.09 -0.98
CA TYR A 160 27.57 8.96 -2.15
C TYR A 160 26.62 10.16 -2.22
N ASN A 161 25.52 10.11 -1.47
CA ASN A 161 24.48 11.11 -1.56
C ASN A 161 24.93 12.47 -1.05
N TYR A 162 24.48 13.54 -1.73
CA TYR A 162 24.61 14.89 -1.24
C TYR A 162 23.49 15.19 -0.24
N TYR A 163 23.86 15.67 0.94
CA TYR A 163 22.91 16.05 1.99
C TYR A 163 22.89 17.58 2.13
N SER A 164 21.73 18.18 1.84
CA SER A 164 21.55 19.63 1.96
C SER A 164 21.45 20.13 3.41
N VAL A 165 21.19 19.23 4.37
CA VAL A 165 21.07 19.52 5.82
C VAL A 165 21.77 18.45 6.65
N ASP A 166 22.51 18.89 7.66
CA ASP A 166 23.30 17.99 8.53
C ASP A 166 22.44 16.99 9.30
N LYS A 167 21.22 17.36 9.72
CA LYS A 167 20.27 16.45 10.39
C LYS A 167 19.85 15.27 9.53
N ALA A 168 19.70 15.48 8.21
CA ALA A 168 19.41 14.42 7.26
C ALA A 168 20.64 13.49 7.06
N LYS A 169 21.83 14.08 6.94
CA LYS A 169 23.09 13.33 6.85
C LYS A 169 23.32 12.48 8.11
N ASN A 170 23.16 13.07 9.29
CA ASN A 170 23.32 12.39 10.56
C ASN A 170 22.38 11.18 10.67
N SER A 171 21.09 11.38 10.43
CA SER A 171 20.10 10.31 10.47
C SER A 171 20.41 9.18 9.48
N ASN A 172 20.71 9.55 8.22
CA ASN A 172 20.90 8.57 7.15
C ASN A 172 22.20 7.75 7.33
N LEU A 173 23.30 8.36 7.75
CA LEU A 173 24.56 7.65 8.01
C LEU A 173 24.48 6.77 9.27
N LYS A 174 23.80 7.24 10.33
CA LYS A 174 23.66 6.53 11.60
C LYS A 174 22.76 5.31 11.50
N HIS A 175 21.63 5.42 10.81
CA HIS A 175 20.61 4.38 10.73
C HIS A 175 20.67 3.57 9.44
N ARG A 176 21.18 4.14 8.36
CA ARG A 176 21.32 3.52 7.04
C ARG A 176 20.03 2.88 6.52
N PRO A 177 18.88 3.56 6.57
CA PRO A 177 17.63 3.00 6.10
C PRO A 177 17.60 2.88 4.58
N VAL A 178 17.08 1.76 4.09
CA VAL A 178 16.76 1.57 2.67
C VAL A 178 15.34 1.05 2.55
N GLY A 179 14.73 1.22 1.36
CA GLY A 179 13.40 0.72 1.05
C GLY A 179 13.42 0.02 -0.31
N LEU A 180 13.64 -1.28 -0.31
CA LEU A 180 13.50 -2.10 -1.51
C LEU A 180 12.06 -2.57 -1.65
N GLY A 181 11.43 -2.28 -2.79
CA GLY A 181 10.09 -2.72 -3.14
C GLY A 181 10.05 -3.54 -4.42
N ILE A 182 8.86 -3.65 -4.99
CA ILE A 182 8.59 -4.36 -6.24
C ILE A 182 7.81 -3.46 -7.20
N MET A 183 7.90 -3.75 -8.49
CA MET A 183 7.04 -3.23 -9.56
C MET A 183 6.72 -4.36 -10.55
N GLY A 184 5.70 -4.18 -11.38
CA GLY A 184 5.28 -5.20 -12.34
C GLY A 184 4.58 -6.39 -11.68
N PHE A 185 3.87 -6.16 -10.56
CA PHE A 185 3.10 -7.22 -9.89
C PHE A 185 1.99 -7.74 -10.80
N GLN A 186 1.25 -6.84 -11.46
CA GLN A 186 0.19 -7.23 -12.41
C GLN A 186 0.75 -7.99 -13.62
N ASP A 187 1.91 -7.57 -14.16
CA ASP A 187 2.56 -8.31 -15.26
C ASP A 187 2.99 -9.71 -14.81
N ALA A 188 3.42 -9.86 -13.56
CA ALA A 188 3.73 -11.17 -13.02
C ALA A 188 2.48 -12.06 -12.93
N LEU A 189 1.32 -11.50 -12.54
CA LEU A 189 0.04 -12.21 -12.54
C LEU A 189 -0.37 -12.64 -13.97
N TYR A 190 -0.20 -11.77 -14.97
CA TYR A 190 -0.44 -12.14 -16.37
C TYR A 190 0.42 -13.33 -16.83
N LYS A 191 1.72 -13.31 -16.48
CA LYS A 191 2.63 -14.41 -16.82
C LYS A 191 2.27 -15.74 -16.17
N ILE A 192 1.71 -15.71 -14.98
CA ILE A 192 1.26 -16.95 -14.28
C ILE A 192 -0.22 -17.27 -14.54
N ARG A 193 -0.91 -16.46 -15.35
CA ARG A 193 -2.32 -16.63 -15.74
C ARG A 193 -3.28 -16.62 -14.54
N VAL A 194 -3.05 -15.74 -13.58
CA VAL A 194 -3.86 -15.60 -12.36
C VAL A 194 -4.60 -14.27 -12.38
N PRO A 195 -5.94 -14.27 -12.22
CA PRO A 195 -6.71 -13.03 -12.03
C PRO A 195 -6.30 -12.30 -10.74
N TYR A 196 -6.29 -10.97 -10.76
CA TYR A 196 -5.98 -10.20 -9.54
C TYR A 196 -7.02 -10.44 -8.44
N GLU A 197 -8.27 -10.54 -8.81
CA GLU A 197 -9.41 -10.87 -7.94
C GLU A 197 -9.47 -12.39 -7.70
N SER A 198 -8.52 -12.93 -6.91
CA SER A 198 -8.47 -14.35 -6.59
C SER A 198 -7.61 -14.64 -5.35
N GLU A 199 -7.90 -15.76 -4.68
CA GLU A 199 -7.06 -16.27 -3.59
C GLU A 199 -5.65 -16.63 -4.07
N GLU A 200 -5.51 -17.06 -5.32
CA GLU A 200 -4.22 -17.36 -5.93
C GLU A 200 -3.35 -16.12 -6.06
N ALA A 201 -3.94 -14.96 -6.41
CA ALA A 201 -3.21 -13.69 -6.45
C ALA A 201 -2.78 -13.23 -5.06
N VAL A 202 -3.64 -13.43 -4.06
CA VAL A 202 -3.32 -13.16 -2.63
C VAL A 202 -2.18 -14.07 -2.15
N ALA A 203 -2.23 -15.36 -2.48
CA ALA A 203 -1.16 -16.31 -2.18
C ALA A 203 0.15 -15.96 -2.91
N PHE A 204 0.07 -15.52 -4.17
CA PHE A 204 1.24 -15.07 -4.92
C PHE A 204 1.83 -13.77 -4.35
N ALA A 205 0.99 -12.83 -3.90
CA ALA A 205 1.43 -11.61 -3.21
C ALA A 205 2.22 -11.95 -1.94
N ASP A 206 1.72 -12.89 -1.15
CA ASP A 206 2.38 -13.42 0.04
C ASP A 206 3.74 -14.04 -0.30
N LYS A 207 3.73 -15.04 -1.18
CA LYS A 207 4.90 -15.83 -1.53
C LYS A 207 6.01 -15.02 -2.18
N SER A 208 5.66 -14.14 -3.13
CA SER A 208 6.63 -13.29 -3.80
C SER A 208 7.29 -12.31 -2.83
N MET A 209 6.50 -11.71 -1.93
CA MET A 209 7.03 -10.77 -0.94
C MET A 209 7.83 -11.47 0.16
N GLU A 210 7.50 -12.72 0.53
CA GLU A 210 8.31 -13.53 1.43
C GLU A 210 9.73 -13.72 0.88
N TYR A 211 9.88 -14.08 -0.41
CA TYR A 211 11.20 -14.19 -1.04
C TYR A 211 11.95 -12.86 -1.07
N VAL A 212 11.26 -11.78 -1.44
CA VAL A 212 11.88 -10.43 -1.51
C VAL A 212 12.39 -10.03 -0.13
N SER A 213 11.57 -10.21 0.90
CA SER A 213 11.93 -9.90 2.28
C SER A 213 13.10 -10.74 2.79
N TYR A 214 13.02 -12.04 2.60
CA TYR A 214 14.07 -12.96 3.04
C TYR A 214 15.43 -12.61 2.42
N PHE A 215 15.47 -12.38 1.11
CA PHE A 215 16.71 -12.06 0.42
C PHE A 215 17.23 -10.65 0.71
N ALA A 216 16.35 -9.68 0.94
CA ALA A 216 16.75 -8.32 1.32
C ALA A 216 17.36 -8.30 2.72
N ILE A 217 16.71 -8.93 3.70
CA ILE A 217 17.20 -9.04 5.08
C ILE A 217 18.50 -9.84 5.11
N GLN A 218 18.58 -10.98 4.40
CA GLN A 218 19.80 -11.75 4.27
C GLN A 218 20.94 -10.91 3.67
N SER A 219 20.66 -10.13 2.64
CA SER A 219 21.67 -9.27 1.99
C SER A 219 22.17 -8.17 2.91
N SER A 220 21.28 -7.56 3.72
CA SER A 220 21.66 -6.55 4.71
C SER A 220 22.51 -7.18 5.84
N MET A 221 22.20 -8.39 6.28
CA MET A 221 23.02 -9.14 7.24
C MET A 221 24.39 -9.49 6.64
N GLU A 222 24.45 -9.97 5.39
CA GLU A 222 25.71 -10.24 4.69
C GLU A 222 26.57 -8.96 4.54
N LEU A 223 25.96 -7.81 4.26
CA LEU A 223 26.64 -6.52 4.22
C LEU A 223 27.13 -6.08 5.62
N ALA A 224 26.38 -6.37 6.68
CA ALA A 224 26.85 -6.11 8.04
C ALA A 224 28.07 -6.98 8.39
N LYS A 225 28.11 -8.22 7.96
CA LYS A 225 29.27 -9.11 8.12
C LYS A 225 30.49 -8.58 7.36
N GLU A 226 30.31 -7.94 6.21
CA GLU A 226 31.37 -7.37 5.38
C GLU A 226 31.85 -6.00 5.86
N ARG A 227 30.91 -5.11 6.28
CA ARG A 227 31.15 -3.67 6.49
C ARG A 227 30.82 -3.17 7.90
N GLY A 228 30.38 -4.06 8.79
CA GLY A 228 29.85 -3.71 10.10
C GLY A 228 28.38 -3.38 10.09
N ALA A 229 27.74 -3.61 11.24
CA ALA A 229 26.34 -3.25 11.46
C ALA A 229 26.16 -1.72 11.45
N TYR A 230 24.92 -1.25 11.21
CA TYR A 230 24.63 0.17 11.34
C TYR A 230 24.77 0.63 12.83
N GLU A 231 25.13 1.88 13.03
CA GLU A 231 25.55 2.40 14.33
C GLU A 231 24.52 2.16 15.45
N SER A 232 23.24 2.38 15.16
CA SER A 232 22.16 2.22 16.13
C SER A 232 21.53 0.80 16.16
N PHE A 233 22.24 -0.23 15.74
CA PHE A 233 21.73 -1.61 15.69
C PHE A 233 21.38 -2.17 17.08
N LYS A 234 22.23 -1.91 18.08
CA LYS A 234 22.03 -2.45 19.43
C LYS A 234 20.76 -1.90 20.07
N GLY A 235 19.89 -2.77 20.53
CA GLY A 235 18.57 -2.43 21.08
C GLY A 235 17.43 -2.46 20.06
N SER A 236 17.72 -2.53 18.76
CA SER A 236 16.71 -2.66 17.70
C SER A 236 15.95 -4.00 17.80
N LEU A 237 14.78 -4.09 17.14
CA LEU A 237 14.07 -5.37 17.01
C LEU A 237 14.95 -6.41 16.30
N TRP A 238 15.76 -6.00 15.33
CA TRP A 238 16.73 -6.88 14.66
C TRP A 238 17.71 -7.52 15.65
N SER A 239 18.27 -6.72 16.58
CA SER A 239 19.21 -7.22 17.59
C SER A 239 18.58 -8.21 18.55
N GLN A 240 17.26 -8.18 18.70
CA GLN A 240 16.47 -9.12 19.50
C GLN A 240 16.04 -10.35 18.68
N GLY A 241 16.31 -10.39 17.38
CA GLY A 241 15.87 -11.43 16.46
C GLY A 241 14.38 -11.35 16.12
N ILE A 242 13.79 -10.19 16.26
CA ILE A 242 12.39 -9.91 15.94
C ILE A 242 12.33 -9.36 14.52
N LEU A 243 11.82 -10.16 13.58
CA LEU A 243 11.66 -9.83 12.17
C LEU A 243 10.28 -9.19 11.91
N PRO A 244 10.02 -8.66 10.70
CA PRO A 244 8.72 -8.06 10.39
C PRO A 244 7.53 -8.95 10.71
N ILE A 245 7.58 -10.24 10.39
CA ILE A 245 6.52 -11.19 10.72
C ILE A 245 6.34 -11.38 12.22
N ASP A 246 7.43 -11.42 13.00
CA ASP A 246 7.37 -11.58 14.44
C ASP A 246 6.75 -10.36 15.12
N SER A 247 6.93 -9.16 14.55
CA SER A 247 6.36 -7.92 15.07
C SER A 247 4.82 -7.91 15.02
N LEU A 248 4.20 -8.75 14.18
CA LEU A 248 2.74 -8.94 14.18
C LEU A 248 2.22 -9.58 15.46
N LYS A 249 3.01 -10.41 16.14
CA LYS A 249 2.62 -10.98 17.44
C LYS A 249 2.45 -9.87 18.48
N LYS A 250 3.40 -8.90 18.50
CA LYS A 250 3.30 -7.72 19.38
C LYS A 250 2.07 -6.87 19.06
N LEU A 251 1.79 -6.65 17.78
CA LEU A 251 0.60 -5.93 17.36
C LEU A 251 -0.68 -6.66 17.78
N LYS A 252 -0.69 -8.00 17.69
CA LYS A 252 -1.83 -8.83 18.11
C LYS A 252 -2.10 -8.77 19.61
N GLU A 253 -1.05 -8.75 20.42
CA GLU A 253 -1.15 -8.60 21.88
C GLU A 253 -1.82 -7.27 22.27
N ILE A 254 -1.50 -6.17 21.57
CA ILE A 254 -2.04 -4.84 21.83
C ILE A 254 -3.44 -4.67 21.24
N ARG A 255 -3.67 -5.11 20.00
CA ARG A 255 -4.92 -4.91 19.26
C ARG A 255 -5.98 -5.96 19.56
N GLY A 256 -5.57 -7.15 20.02
CA GLY A 256 -6.45 -8.25 20.43
C GLY A 256 -7.33 -8.78 19.30
N LYS A 257 -8.65 -8.84 19.54
CA LYS A 257 -9.64 -9.35 18.59
C LYS A 257 -9.75 -8.55 17.28
N TYR A 258 -9.22 -7.33 17.25
CA TYR A 258 -9.26 -6.46 16.09
C TYR A 258 -8.10 -6.69 15.11
N LEU A 259 -7.30 -7.73 15.30
CA LEU A 259 -6.27 -8.12 14.33
C LEU A 259 -6.51 -9.53 13.81
N ASP A 260 -6.74 -9.63 12.50
CA ASP A 260 -6.86 -10.88 11.77
C ASP A 260 -5.85 -10.91 10.62
N VAL A 261 -4.74 -11.60 10.84
CA VAL A 261 -3.60 -11.68 9.92
C VAL A 261 -3.10 -13.10 9.78
N ASN A 262 -2.65 -13.44 8.59
CA ASN A 262 -1.96 -14.71 8.33
C ASN A 262 -0.52 -14.63 8.86
N LEU A 263 -0.08 -15.65 9.60
CA LEU A 263 1.25 -15.74 10.19
C LEU A 263 2.11 -16.88 9.59
N ASP A 264 1.66 -17.49 8.50
CA ASP A 264 2.41 -18.58 7.85
C ASP A 264 3.73 -18.06 7.27
N GLU A 265 4.77 -18.85 7.44
CA GLU A 265 6.11 -18.64 6.86
C GLU A 265 6.59 -19.94 6.19
N SER A 266 7.38 -19.84 5.12
CA SER A 266 7.78 -21.02 4.35
C SER A 266 9.29 -21.15 4.15
N LEU A 267 10.06 -20.12 4.47
CA LEU A 267 11.52 -20.09 4.33
C LEU A 267 12.22 -20.35 5.66
N LYS A 268 13.54 -20.44 5.63
CA LYS A 268 14.36 -20.77 6.81
C LYS A 268 14.62 -19.56 7.70
N TRP A 269 13.56 -18.95 8.22
CA TRP A 269 13.63 -17.72 9.00
C TRP A 269 14.41 -17.86 10.30
N ASN A 270 14.40 -19.03 10.96
CA ASN A 270 15.13 -19.24 12.21
C ASN A 270 16.65 -19.12 12.01
N GLU A 271 17.18 -19.74 10.93
CA GLU A 271 18.61 -19.60 10.60
C GLU A 271 18.99 -18.13 10.37
N LEU A 272 18.13 -17.36 9.69
CA LEU A 272 18.38 -15.95 9.45
C LEU A 272 18.30 -15.11 10.74
N ARG A 273 17.37 -15.43 11.67
CA ARG A 273 17.30 -14.77 12.99
C ARG A 273 18.60 -14.94 13.78
N ASP A 274 19.15 -16.15 13.79
CA ASP A 274 20.41 -16.44 14.49
C ASP A 274 21.61 -15.73 13.84
N ASP A 275 21.67 -15.69 12.52
CA ASP A 275 22.70 -14.96 11.80
C ASP A 275 22.63 -13.45 12.06
N ILE A 276 21.42 -12.85 12.10
CA ILE A 276 21.25 -11.44 12.42
C ILE A 276 21.71 -11.11 13.84
N LYS A 277 21.37 -11.93 14.83
CA LYS A 277 21.86 -11.76 16.21
C LYS A 277 23.38 -11.79 16.28
N LYS A 278 24.01 -12.65 15.48
CA LYS A 278 25.46 -12.87 15.47
C LYS A 278 26.23 -11.78 14.72
N TYR A 279 25.76 -11.37 13.55
CA TYR A 279 26.48 -10.49 12.62
C TYR A 279 25.90 -9.08 12.53
N GLY A 280 24.70 -8.87 12.99
CA GLY A 280 23.98 -7.60 12.88
C GLY A 280 23.28 -7.41 11.54
N MET A 281 22.75 -6.20 11.35
CA MET A 281 22.17 -5.69 10.10
C MET A 281 22.96 -4.46 9.63
N ARG A 282 23.17 -4.31 8.32
CA ARG A 282 23.78 -3.10 7.74
C ARG A 282 22.82 -1.94 7.68
N ASN A 283 21.51 -2.22 7.53
CA ASN A 283 20.45 -1.26 7.32
C ASN A 283 19.40 -1.37 8.44
N SER A 284 18.96 -0.25 8.98
CA SER A 284 17.91 -0.21 10.01
C SER A 284 16.55 -0.62 9.48
N ASN A 285 16.30 -0.33 8.22
CA ASN A 285 15.11 -0.70 7.47
C ASN A 285 15.53 -1.25 6.09
N THR A 286 14.76 -2.17 5.55
CA THR A 286 15.12 -2.89 4.32
C THR A 286 14.07 -2.78 3.22
N LEU A 287 12.80 -2.71 3.57
CA LEU A 287 11.69 -2.90 2.64
C LEU A 287 10.65 -1.80 2.71
N ALA A 288 10.32 -1.26 1.55
CA ALA A 288 9.20 -0.36 1.32
C ALA A 288 8.73 -0.49 -0.14
N ILE A 289 7.43 -0.48 -0.39
CA ILE A 289 6.90 -0.55 -1.75
C ILE A 289 6.44 0.85 -2.19
N ALA A 290 7.24 1.47 -3.05
CA ALA A 290 6.99 2.79 -3.63
C ALA A 290 6.03 2.71 -4.84
N PRO A 291 5.40 3.83 -5.25
CA PRO A 291 4.45 3.84 -6.37
C PRO A 291 5.06 3.55 -7.75
N THR A 292 6.35 3.77 -7.94
CA THR A 292 7.15 3.50 -9.16
C THR A 292 6.64 4.12 -10.46
N ALA A 293 5.91 5.24 -10.38
CA ALA A 293 5.23 5.86 -11.52
C ALA A 293 6.15 6.15 -12.75
N THR A 294 7.41 6.47 -12.51
CA THR A 294 8.38 6.76 -13.58
C THR A 294 9.21 5.53 -13.95
N ILE A 295 9.79 4.83 -12.98
CA ILE A 295 10.72 3.72 -13.27
C ILE A 295 10.02 2.50 -13.88
N SER A 296 8.75 2.28 -13.57
CA SER A 296 7.95 1.22 -14.21
C SER A 296 7.76 1.47 -15.71
N ASN A 297 7.53 2.73 -16.12
CA ASN A 297 7.46 3.11 -17.54
C ASN A 297 8.81 2.87 -18.26
N ILE A 298 9.94 3.19 -17.61
CA ILE A 298 11.28 2.92 -18.17
C ILE A 298 11.50 1.42 -18.36
N CYS A 299 11.02 0.60 -17.42
CA CYS A 299 11.14 -0.85 -17.46
C CYS A 299 10.05 -1.55 -18.29
N GLY A 300 9.06 -0.83 -18.79
CA GLY A 300 7.95 -1.37 -19.57
C GLY A 300 7.07 -2.37 -18.81
N VAL A 301 6.77 -2.07 -17.53
CA VAL A 301 5.91 -2.91 -16.68
C VAL A 301 4.87 -2.08 -15.95
N SER A 302 3.87 -2.73 -15.36
CA SER A 302 2.87 -2.09 -14.50
C SER A 302 3.52 -1.46 -13.26
N GLN A 303 2.88 -0.39 -12.78
CA GLN A 303 3.37 0.35 -11.62
C GLN A 303 3.21 -0.49 -10.34
N SER A 304 4.28 -0.58 -9.56
CA SER A 304 4.24 -1.10 -8.20
C SER A 304 3.44 -2.42 -8.07
N ILE A 305 2.41 -2.36 -7.24
CA ILE A 305 1.46 -3.44 -6.92
C ILE A 305 0.08 -3.19 -7.55
N GLU A 306 -0.02 -2.19 -8.44
CA GLU A 306 -1.27 -1.73 -9.01
C GLU A 306 -1.88 -2.75 -9.97
N PRO A 307 -3.20 -2.96 -9.94
CA PRO A 307 -3.91 -3.59 -11.05
C PRO A 307 -3.89 -2.69 -12.28
N THR A 308 -4.16 -3.26 -13.44
CA THR A 308 -4.23 -2.50 -14.69
C THR A 308 -5.36 -1.46 -14.64
N TYR A 309 -5.01 -0.20 -14.87
CA TYR A 309 -5.99 0.89 -14.86
C TYR A 309 -6.95 0.79 -16.05
N GLN A 310 -6.41 0.61 -17.25
CA GLN A 310 -7.15 0.39 -18.50
C GLN A 310 -6.32 -0.49 -19.43
N ASN A 311 -6.96 -1.42 -20.16
CA ASN A 311 -6.27 -2.27 -21.12
C ASN A 311 -5.94 -1.55 -22.43
N LEU A 312 -6.63 -0.46 -22.74
CA LEU A 312 -6.35 0.43 -23.87
C LEU A 312 -6.61 1.87 -23.44
N TYR A 313 -5.64 2.77 -23.64
CA TYR A 313 -5.79 4.20 -23.35
C TYR A 313 -4.86 5.04 -24.22
N VAL A 314 -5.16 6.33 -24.32
CA VAL A 314 -4.30 7.30 -25.00
C VAL A 314 -3.48 8.05 -23.95
N LYS A 315 -2.16 8.00 -24.09
CA LYS A 315 -1.21 8.76 -23.27
C LYS A 315 -0.77 9.99 -24.06
N SER A 316 -1.13 11.17 -23.57
CA SER A 316 -0.70 12.45 -24.11
C SER A 316 0.48 13.03 -23.32
N ASN A 317 1.51 13.48 -24.00
CA ASN A 317 2.64 14.21 -23.43
C ASN A 317 3.12 15.31 -24.42
N LEU A 318 4.19 16.01 -24.05
CA LEU A 318 4.75 17.08 -24.90
C LEU A 318 5.24 16.60 -26.28
N SER A 319 5.48 15.32 -26.46
CA SER A 319 5.93 14.71 -27.74
C SER A 319 4.78 14.19 -28.60
N GLY A 320 3.53 14.21 -28.12
CA GLY A 320 2.35 13.78 -28.83
C GLY A 320 1.44 12.83 -28.05
N GLU A 321 0.51 12.21 -28.80
CA GLU A 321 -0.44 11.22 -28.27
C GLU A 321 -0.04 9.82 -28.70
N PHE A 322 -0.02 8.92 -27.73
CA PHE A 322 0.38 7.52 -27.93
C PHE A 322 -0.73 6.59 -27.44
N THR A 323 -1.23 5.75 -28.32
CA THR A 323 -2.14 4.69 -27.91
C THR A 323 -1.34 3.58 -27.23
N VAL A 324 -1.65 3.33 -25.98
CA VAL A 324 -1.06 2.25 -25.18
C VAL A 324 -2.10 1.15 -25.03
N ILE A 325 -1.70 -0.07 -25.32
CA ILE A 325 -2.55 -1.25 -25.16
C ILE A 325 -1.78 -2.34 -24.41
N ASN A 326 -2.51 -3.11 -23.60
CA ASN A 326 -1.95 -4.22 -22.84
C ASN A 326 -1.38 -5.31 -23.78
N PRO A 327 -0.06 -5.53 -23.81
CA PRO A 327 0.56 -6.47 -24.75
C PRO A 327 0.19 -7.94 -24.45
N TYR A 328 -0.09 -8.28 -23.20
CA TYR A 328 -0.52 -9.63 -22.82
C TYR A 328 -1.92 -9.92 -23.37
N LEU A 329 -2.83 -8.94 -23.26
CA LEU A 329 -4.17 -9.04 -23.82
C LEU A 329 -4.15 -9.22 -25.34
N ILE A 330 -3.34 -8.40 -26.07
CA ILE A 330 -3.22 -8.55 -27.53
C ILE A 330 -2.76 -9.96 -27.90
N LYS A 331 -1.75 -10.47 -27.20
CA LYS A 331 -1.24 -11.81 -27.44
C LYS A 331 -2.33 -12.86 -27.29
N ASP A 332 -3.06 -12.83 -26.18
CA ASP A 332 -4.12 -13.79 -25.88
C ASP A 332 -5.29 -13.69 -26.86
N LEU A 333 -5.69 -12.47 -27.25
CA LEU A 333 -6.74 -12.27 -28.23
C LEU A 333 -6.32 -12.78 -29.60
N LYS A 334 -5.05 -12.62 -30.02
CA LYS A 334 -4.51 -13.17 -31.26
C LYS A 334 -4.46 -14.70 -31.23
N GLU A 335 -4.05 -15.30 -30.15
CA GLU A 335 -3.99 -16.76 -29.97
C GLU A 335 -5.37 -17.42 -30.05
N ARG A 336 -6.45 -16.62 -29.85
CA ARG A 336 -7.85 -17.09 -29.92
C ARG A 336 -8.62 -16.57 -31.11
N ASP A 337 -7.94 -16.00 -32.11
CA ASP A 337 -8.55 -15.41 -33.30
C ASP A 337 -9.62 -14.33 -33.00
N LEU A 338 -9.48 -13.64 -31.90
CA LEU A 338 -10.38 -12.55 -31.44
C LEU A 338 -9.84 -11.15 -31.73
N TRP A 339 -8.59 -11.01 -32.20
CA TRP A 339 -7.98 -9.73 -32.50
C TRP A 339 -8.29 -9.27 -33.92
N ASP A 340 -9.31 -8.42 -34.06
CA ASP A 340 -9.76 -7.83 -35.31
C ASP A 340 -10.19 -6.36 -35.14
N GLU A 341 -10.64 -5.70 -36.20
CA GLU A 341 -11.07 -4.30 -36.17
C GLU A 341 -12.27 -4.06 -35.23
N VAL A 342 -13.17 -5.05 -35.11
CA VAL A 342 -14.32 -4.95 -34.19
C VAL A 342 -13.86 -4.96 -32.76
N MET A 343 -12.92 -5.83 -32.38
CA MET A 343 -12.35 -5.88 -31.04
C MET A 343 -11.65 -4.55 -30.67
N ILE A 344 -10.92 -3.95 -31.61
CA ILE A 344 -10.27 -2.66 -31.39
C ILE A 344 -11.31 -1.56 -31.16
N LYS A 345 -12.42 -1.56 -31.90
CA LYS A 345 -13.53 -0.62 -31.70
C LYS A 345 -14.22 -0.83 -30.35
N ASP A 346 -14.51 -2.10 -30.01
CA ASP A 346 -15.11 -2.45 -28.71
C ASP A 346 -14.21 -2.00 -27.54
N LEU A 347 -12.91 -2.29 -27.58
CA LEU A 347 -11.96 -1.87 -26.55
C LEU A 347 -11.88 -0.34 -26.40
N LYS A 348 -11.94 0.40 -27.52
CA LYS A 348 -11.99 1.86 -27.49
C LYS A 348 -13.30 2.37 -26.88
N TYR A 349 -14.43 1.75 -27.26
CA TYR A 349 -15.75 2.16 -26.78
C TYR A 349 -15.93 1.91 -25.28
N PHE A 350 -15.41 0.81 -24.75
CA PHE A 350 -15.49 0.42 -23.35
C PHE A 350 -14.27 0.81 -22.51
N ASP A 351 -13.44 1.76 -22.99
CA ASP A 351 -12.26 2.25 -22.27
C ASP A 351 -11.30 1.13 -21.83
N GLY A 352 -11.17 0.09 -22.66
CA GLY A 352 -10.31 -1.06 -22.40
C GLY A 352 -10.89 -2.11 -21.43
N GLN A 353 -12.14 -1.96 -20.99
CA GLN A 353 -12.85 -2.97 -20.20
C GLN A 353 -13.30 -4.13 -21.09
N LEU A 354 -13.19 -5.37 -20.58
CA LEU A 354 -13.59 -6.58 -21.30
C LEU A 354 -14.96 -7.11 -20.90
N GLN A 355 -15.45 -6.79 -19.70
CA GLN A 355 -16.70 -7.32 -19.16
C GLN A 355 -17.90 -7.11 -20.10
N PRO A 356 -18.09 -5.93 -20.73
CA PRO A 356 -19.20 -5.68 -21.63
C PRO A 356 -19.08 -6.35 -23.01
N ILE A 357 -17.91 -6.89 -23.36
CA ILE A 357 -17.67 -7.46 -24.70
C ILE A 357 -18.05 -8.95 -24.71
N ASN A 358 -19.23 -9.27 -25.24
CA ASN A 358 -19.82 -10.62 -25.18
C ASN A 358 -18.96 -11.72 -25.84
N ARG A 359 -18.21 -11.40 -26.90
CA ARG A 359 -17.35 -12.35 -27.60
C ARG A 359 -16.06 -12.70 -26.87
N VAL A 360 -15.68 -11.98 -25.84
CA VAL A 360 -14.51 -12.29 -25.02
C VAL A 360 -14.88 -13.37 -24.01
N PRO A 361 -14.11 -14.48 -23.94
CA PRO A 361 -14.34 -15.54 -22.96
C PRO A 361 -14.12 -15.08 -21.52
N ASP A 362 -14.85 -15.67 -20.57
CA ASP A 362 -14.86 -15.27 -19.16
C ASP A 362 -13.50 -15.43 -18.47
N ASP A 363 -12.67 -16.38 -18.87
CA ASP A 363 -11.32 -16.54 -18.36
C ASP A 363 -10.40 -15.35 -18.73
N LEU A 364 -10.55 -14.78 -19.92
CA LEU A 364 -9.86 -13.54 -20.29
C LEU A 364 -10.43 -12.33 -19.58
N LYS A 365 -11.76 -12.25 -19.43
CA LYS A 365 -12.41 -11.17 -18.67
C LYS A 365 -11.88 -11.08 -17.25
N SER A 366 -11.75 -12.21 -16.57
CA SER A 366 -11.24 -12.24 -15.20
C SER A 366 -9.75 -11.90 -15.10
N ILE A 367 -8.90 -12.38 -16.01
CA ILE A 367 -7.45 -12.08 -16.01
C ILE A 367 -7.18 -10.61 -16.30
N TYR A 368 -7.94 -10.00 -17.22
CA TYR A 368 -7.73 -8.63 -17.70
C TYR A 368 -8.71 -7.62 -17.11
N SER A 369 -9.36 -7.95 -15.99
CA SER A 369 -10.17 -6.98 -15.23
C SER A 369 -9.35 -5.75 -14.89
N THR A 370 -9.96 -4.57 -15.08
CA THR A 370 -9.34 -3.28 -14.74
C THR A 370 -9.51 -2.96 -13.25
N CYS A 371 -8.77 -1.99 -12.76
CA CYS A 371 -8.75 -1.65 -11.33
C CYS A 371 -10.14 -1.28 -10.76
N PHE A 372 -11.06 -0.77 -11.57
CA PHE A 372 -12.42 -0.44 -11.14
C PHE A 372 -13.42 -1.59 -11.27
N GLU A 373 -13.03 -2.68 -11.93
CA GLU A 373 -13.80 -3.92 -12.02
C GLU A 373 -13.47 -4.90 -10.90
N ILE A 374 -12.30 -4.74 -10.25
CA ILE A 374 -11.82 -5.56 -9.14
C ILE A 374 -12.41 -5.06 -7.83
N ASP A 375 -13.00 -5.96 -7.00
CA ASP A 375 -13.43 -5.59 -5.67
C ASP A 375 -12.23 -5.15 -4.81
N THR A 376 -12.35 -3.96 -4.20
CA THR A 376 -11.32 -3.32 -3.37
C THR A 376 -10.82 -4.25 -2.24
N ARG A 377 -11.65 -5.18 -1.77
CA ARG A 377 -11.26 -6.19 -0.77
C ARG A 377 -10.03 -6.97 -1.21
N TRP A 378 -9.92 -7.35 -2.48
CA TRP A 378 -8.78 -8.14 -2.98
C TRP A 378 -7.48 -7.36 -2.95
N LEU A 379 -7.53 -6.04 -3.20
CA LEU A 379 -6.36 -5.19 -3.05
C LEU A 379 -5.88 -5.14 -1.60
N VAL A 380 -6.82 -5.02 -0.65
CA VAL A 380 -6.52 -5.00 0.79
C VAL A 380 -5.97 -6.36 1.26
N GLU A 381 -6.56 -7.47 0.84
CA GLU A 381 -6.08 -8.82 1.21
C GLU A 381 -4.68 -9.10 0.65
N ALA A 382 -4.42 -8.79 -0.62
CA ALA A 382 -3.09 -8.92 -1.20
C ALA A 382 -2.06 -8.00 -0.50
N ALA A 383 -2.46 -6.78 -0.15
CA ALA A 383 -1.62 -5.85 0.59
C ALA A 383 -1.33 -6.36 2.01
N ALA A 384 -2.31 -6.93 2.70
CA ALA A 384 -2.14 -7.51 4.03
C ALA A 384 -1.11 -8.65 4.04
N ARG A 385 -1.17 -9.53 3.02
CA ARG A 385 -0.20 -10.60 2.85
C ARG A 385 1.21 -10.08 2.59
N ARG A 386 1.38 -9.01 1.82
CA ARG A 386 2.68 -8.35 1.64
C ARG A 386 3.15 -7.64 2.89
N GLN A 387 2.25 -6.93 3.60
CA GLN A 387 2.61 -6.09 4.76
C GLN A 387 3.24 -6.89 5.90
N LYS A 388 2.94 -8.16 6.08
CA LYS A 388 3.56 -8.97 7.13
C LYS A 388 5.08 -9.11 6.96
N TRP A 389 5.58 -9.02 5.72
CA TRP A 389 6.98 -9.15 5.36
C TRP A 389 7.75 -7.83 5.32
N ILE A 390 7.05 -6.69 5.37
CA ILE A 390 7.60 -5.36 5.16
C ILE A 390 7.82 -4.67 6.51
N ASP A 391 9.03 -4.19 6.75
CA ASP A 391 9.39 -3.43 7.96
C ASP A 391 8.93 -1.98 7.90
N GLN A 392 8.88 -1.35 6.74
CA GLN A 392 8.21 -0.06 6.54
C GLN A 392 6.77 -0.27 6.05
N SER A 393 6.35 0.33 4.92
CA SER A 393 4.99 0.19 4.41
C SER A 393 4.94 0.05 2.90
N GLN A 394 3.75 0.19 2.32
CA GLN A 394 3.49 0.11 0.89
C GLN A 394 2.51 1.20 0.48
N SER A 395 2.76 1.82 -0.68
CA SER A 395 1.87 2.80 -1.28
C SER A 395 0.69 2.09 -1.93
N LEU A 396 -0.36 1.85 -1.14
CA LEU A 396 -1.55 1.13 -1.57
C LEU A 396 -2.62 2.10 -2.05
N ASN A 397 -2.85 2.18 -3.36
CA ASN A 397 -4.02 2.83 -3.92
C ASN A 397 -5.25 1.91 -3.78
N LEU A 398 -6.39 2.52 -3.48
CA LEU A 398 -7.68 1.85 -3.47
C LEU A 398 -8.57 2.42 -4.59
N TYR A 399 -9.38 1.58 -5.19
CA TYR A 399 -10.23 1.93 -6.32
C TYR A 399 -11.67 1.59 -5.99
N ILE A 400 -12.54 2.59 -6.01
CA ILE A 400 -13.98 2.43 -5.77
C ILE A 400 -14.71 3.17 -6.90
N PRO A 401 -15.42 2.44 -7.78
CA PRO A 401 -16.09 3.06 -8.92
C PRO A 401 -17.25 3.96 -8.54
N ASP A 402 -17.97 3.61 -7.45
CA ASP A 402 -19.22 4.20 -7.04
C ASP A 402 -19.07 5.01 -5.75
N SER A 403 -19.99 5.96 -5.52
CA SER A 403 -20.13 6.70 -4.25
C SER A 403 -20.82 5.86 -3.16
N ASP A 404 -20.31 4.65 -2.90
CA ASP A 404 -20.84 3.76 -1.87
C ASP A 404 -20.07 3.92 -0.54
N GLY A 405 -20.66 4.66 0.38
CA GLY A 405 -20.07 4.92 1.70
C GLY A 405 -19.88 3.64 2.53
N LYS A 406 -20.69 2.60 2.34
CA LYS A 406 -20.55 1.30 3.05
C LYS A 406 -19.35 0.52 2.54
N LYS A 407 -19.14 0.49 1.23
CA LYS A 407 -17.94 -0.13 0.62
C LYS A 407 -16.66 0.58 1.09
N LEU A 408 -16.71 1.91 1.11
CA LEU A 408 -15.59 2.73 1.56
C LEU A 408 -15.26 2.46 3.04
N ASP A 409 -16.23 2.52 3.93
CA ASP A 409 -16.08 2.20 5.35
C ASP A 409 -15.54 0.78 5.57
N SER A 410 -16.11 -0.19 4.87
CA SER A 410 -15.69 -1.60 4.96
C SER A 410 -14.26 -1.81 4.51
N ALA A 411 -13.83 -1.17 3.40
CA ALA A 411 -12.48 -1.30 2.87
C ALA A 411 -11.42 -0.78 3.85
N TYR A 412 -11.63 0.40 4.45
CA TYR A 412 -10.65 0.97 5.39
C TYR A 412 -10.67 0.29 6.76
N LYS A 413 -11.83 -0.15 7.26
CA LYS A 413 -11.92 -1.00 8.45
C LYS A 413 -11.21 -2.34 8.22
N LEU A 414 -11.41 -2.97 7.05
CA LEU A 414 -10.69 -4.19 6.68
C LEU A 414 -9.18 -3.95 6.64
N ALA A 415 -8.71 -2.86 6.04
CA ALA A 415 -7.30 -2.49 6.00
C ALA A 415 -6.70 -2.42 7.41
N TRP A 416 -7.40 -1.80 8.35
CA TRP A 416 -6.97 -1.75 9.75
C TRP A 416 -6.94 -3.13 10.42
N ILE A 417 -8.03 -3.93 10.28
CA ILE A 417 -8.14 -5.29 10.85
C ILE A 417 -7.06 -6.22 10.29
N ARG A 418 -6.72 -6.08 9.00
CA ARG A 418 -5.65 -6.83 8.33
C ARG A 418 -4.23 -6.32 8.64
N GLY A 419 -4.09 -5.36 9.55
CA GLY A 419 -2.78 -4.90 10.05
C GLY A 419 -1.96 -4.07 9.06
N LEU A 420 -2.60 -3.43 8.08
CA LEU A 420 -1.93 -2.48 7.22
C LEU A 420 -1.42 -1.29 8.03
N LYS A 421 -0.30 -0.73 7.60
CA LYS A 421 0.29 0.47 8.18
C LYS A 421 -0.25 1.74 7.54
N THR A 422 -0.39 1.73 6.21
CA THR A 422 -0.78 2.90 5.43
C THR A 422 -1.66 2.52 4.25
N THR A 423 -2.46 3.48 3.79
CA THR A 423 -3.09 3.52 2.48
C THR A 423 -2.64 4.78 1.75
N TYR A 424 -2.84 4.85 0.43
CA TYR A 424 -2.45 5.98 -0.39
C TYR A 424 -3.69 6.64 -1.01
N TYR A 425 -3.71 6.94 -2.30
CA TYR A 425 -4.89 7.54 -2.93
C TYR A 425 -6.11 6.62 -2.91
N LEU A 426 -7.25 7.20 -2.62
CA LEU A 426 -8.53 6.68 -3.08
C LEU A 426 -8.78 7.22 -4.49
N ARG A 427 -9.07 6.33 -5.43
CA ARG A 427 -9.43 6.69 -6.80
C ARG A 427 -10.87 6.29 -7.05
N SER A 428 -11.67 7.25 -7.50
CA SER A 428 -13.08 7.06 -7.88
C SER A 428 -13.25 7.43 -9.36
N LEU A 429 -14.26 6.85 -10.00
CA LEU A 429 -14.69 7.33 -11.31
C LEU A 429 -15.46 8.64 -11.08
N GLY A 430 -14.97 9.74 -11.64
CA GLY A 430 -15.65 11.03 -11.54
C GLY A 430 -17.04 10.99 -12.18
N ALA A 431 -17.98 11.77 -11.64
CA ALA A 431 -19.36 11.90 -12.16
C ALA A 431 -19.46 12.47 -13.60
N THR A 432 -18.35 12.93 -14.16
CA THR A 432 -18.26 13.37 -15.55
C THR A 432 -18.03 12.20 -16.48
N HIS A 433 -19.08 11.50 -16.88
CA HIS A 433 -19.07 10.80 -18.13
C HIS A 433 -18.94 11.84 -19.25
N VAL A 434 -17.78 11.86 -19.92
CA VAL A 434 -17.68 12.50 -21.24
C VAL A 434 -18.76 11.82 -22.10
N GLU A 435 -19.74 12.58 -22.60
CA GLU A 435 -20.70 12.07 -23.55
C GLU A 435 -19.91 11.40 -24.68
N LYS A 436 -20.05 10.06 -24.79
CA LYS A 436 -19.42 9.30 -25.88
C LYS A 436 -20.07 9.75 -27.15
N SER A 437 -19.41 10.63 -27.91
CA SER A 437 -19.89 11.06 -29.21
C SER A 437 -20.04 9.82 -30.09
N THR A 438 -21.25 9.50 -30.49
CA THR A 438 -21.58 8.54 -31.49
C THR A 438 -21.05 9.05 -32.83
N SER A 439 -19.79 8.81 -33.12
CA SER A 439 -19.27 8.97 -34.46
C SER A 439 -19.62 7.71 -35.23
N ASP A 440 -20.48 7.94 -36.24
CA ASP A 440 -20.88 7.06 -37.31
C ASP A 440 -21.87 5.92 -37.04
N ASN A 441 -23.02 6.14 -37.63
CA ASN A 441 -24.15 5.24 -37.84
C ASN A 441 -23.81 4.00 -38.71
N THR A 442 -22.92 3.14 -38.25
CA THR A 442 -22.77 1.77 -38.74
C THR A 442 -23.01 0.78 -37.61
N GLY A 443 -24.22 0.90 -37.07
CA GLY A 443 -24.61 0.31 -35.78
C GLY A 443 -25.01 -1.17 -35.85
N SER A 444 -24.28 -2.06 -36.50
CA SER A 444 -24.68 -3.46 -36.45
C SER A 444 -23.73 -4.42 -35.73
N ASN A 445 -22.58 -3.96 -35.23
CA ASN A 445 -21.57 -4.86 -34.65
C ASN A 445 -21.04 -4.49 -33.26
N LEU A 446 -21.58 -3.45 -32.61
CA LEU A 446 -21.22 -3.13 -31.23
C LEU A 446 -22.12 -3.92 -30.28
N ASN A 447 -21.51 -4.66 -29.34
CA ASN A 447 -22.22 -5.43 -28.31
C ASN A 447 -22.70 -4.55 -27.13
N ALA A 448 -22.87 -3.24 -27.35
CA ALA A 448 -23.22 -2.30 -26.29
C ALA A 448 -24.59 -2.64 -25.68
N VAL A 449 -24.60 -3.15 -24.46
CA VAL A 449 -25.77 -3.14 -23.59
C VAL A 449 -25.87 -1.73 -22.99
N LYS A 450 -26.96 -1.01 -23.26
CA LYS A 450 -27.25 0.24 -22.57
C LYS A 450 -27.39 -0.06 -21.08
N SER A 451 -26.52 0.49 -20.23
CA SER A 451 -26.76 0.49 -18.81
C SER A 451 -27.72 1.63 -18.47
N ASP A 452 -28.96 1.31 -18.17
CA ASP A 452 -29.98 2.24 -17.67
C ASP A 452 -29.81 2.49 -16.15
N THR A 453 -28.60 2.70 -15.69
CA THR A 453 -28.37 3.09 -14.29
C THR A 453 -27.93 4.57 -14.26
N GLU A 454 -28.89 5.45 -14.06
CA GLU A 454 -28.62 6.79 -13.53
C GLU A 454 -27.95 6.61 -12.15
N ALA A 455 -26.67 6.99 -12.06
CA ALA A 455 -25.98 7.03 -10.78
C ALA A 455 -26.66 8.08 -9.88
N LYS A 456 -27.38 7.62 -8.85
CA LYS A 456 -27.88 8.51 -7.79
C LYS A 456 -26.65 9.10 -7.08
N GLN A 457 -26.44 10.40 -7.19
CA GLN A 457 -25.46 11.11 -6.39
C GLN A 457 -25.78 10.95 -4.91
N CYS A 458 -24.83 10.43 -4.14
CA CYS A 458 -24.93 10.41 -2.69
C CYS A 458 -24.70 11.83 -2.17
N LEU A 459 -25.73 12.44 -1.62
CA LEU A 459 -25.65 13.70 -0.86
C LEU A 459 -25.23 13.31 0.57
N ILE A 460 -23.95 13.37 0.85
CA ILE A 460 -23.33 12.91 2.11
C ILE A 460 -23.83 13.70 3.34
N ASP A 461 -24.37 14.89 3.13
CA ASP A 461 -24.96 15.74 4.17
C ASP A 461 -26.48 15.51 4.38
N ASP A 462 -27.08 14.53 3.67
CA ASP A 462 -28.48 14.18 3.84
C ASP A 462 -28.62 13.07 4.87
N PRO A 463 -29.22 13.34 6.06
CA PRO A 463 -29.39 12.34 7.12
C PRO A 463 -30.33 11.20 6.76
N GLU A 464 -31.10 11.31 5.66
CA GLU A 464 -32.03 10.27 5.18
C GLU A 464 -31.46 9.46 3.98
N CYS A 465 -30.22 9.71 3.56
CA CYS A 465 -29.60 8.98 2.47
C CYS A 465 -29.33 7.52 2.85
N GLU A 466 -30.07 6.58 2.26
CA GLU A 466 -29.93 5.14 2.51
C GLU A 466 -28.57 4.55 2.12
N ALA A 467 -27.76 5.24 1.30
CA ALA A 467 -26.42 4.79 0.91
C ALA A 467 -25.37 4.94 2.04
N CYS A 468 -25.69 5.71 3.10
CA CYS A 468 -24.80 5.99 4.23
C CYS A 468 -25.29 5.47 5.58
N GLN A 469 -26.43 4.74 5.62
CA GLN A 469 -26.97 4.14 6.84
C GLN A 469 -26.40 2.74 7.11
#